data_d5bd529711c93ed0dd94fb5425a18fb0
#
_entry.id   d5bd529711c93ed0dd94fb5425a18fb0
#
_cell.length_a   1.000
_cell.length_b   1.000
_cell.length_c   1.000
_cell.angle_alpha   90.00
_cell.angle_beta   90.00
_cell.angle_gamma   90.00
#
_symmetry.space_group_name_H-M   'P 1'
#
loop_
_entity.id
_entity.type
_entity.pdbx_description
1 polymer ?
#
loop_
_entity_poly.entity_id
_entity_poly.type
_entity_poly.pdbx_seq_one_letter_code
_entity_poly.pdbx_strand_id
1 'polypeptide(L)'
;ASWCVPCREENDLLKSLSSLSSLQIIGINYKDRKKNSIKFLNDYGNPFKYNLVDKDGTESINLGAYGVPETFLVNKNRKILIKIIGPINDKDVKQIREIVNG
;
A
#
# COMPACT_ATOMS: atom_id res chain seq x y z
N ALA A 1 0.99 -7.58 3.59
CA ALA A 1 1.11 -8.95 4.04
C ALA A 1 0.46 -9.13 5.42
N SER A 2 -0.31 -10.17 5.62
CA SER A 2 -1.02 -10.41 6.89
C SER A 2 -0.07 -10.66 8.08
N TRP A 3 1.10 -11.20 7.81
CA TRP A 3 2.12 -11.49 8.82
C TRP A 3 2.96 -10.26 9.22
N CYS A 4 2.73 -9.14 8.58
CA CYS A 4 3.53 -7.93 8.76
C CYS A 4 2.85 -6.98 9.74
N VAL A 5 3.41 -6.82 10.94
CA VAL A 5 2.85 -5.93 11.98
C VAL A 5 2.83 -4.46 11.54
N PRO A 6 3.93 -3.90 10.98
CA PRO A 6 3.88 -2.52 10.49
C PRO A 6 2.87 -2.28 9.37
N CYS A 7 2.58 -3.30 8.56
CA CYS A 7 1.53 -3.22 7.54
C CYS A 7 0.15 -3.01 8.19
N ARG A 8 -0.08 -3.67 9.32
CA ARG A 8 -1.31 -3.51 10.09
C ARG A 8 -1.42 -2.11 10.69
N GLU A 9 -0.31 -1.59 11.21
CA GLU A 9 -0.27 -0.27 11.83
C GLU A 9 -0.59 0.86 10.83
N GLU A 10 -0.14 0.74 9.59
CA GLU A 10 -0.39 1.77 8.56
C GLU A 10 -1.79 1.71 7.95
N ASN A 11 -2.52 0.63 8.16
CA ASN A 11 -3.75 0.37 7.41
C ASN A 11 -4.82 1.45 7.61
N ASP A 12 -4.95 2.02 8.80
CA ASP A 12 -5.89 3.10 9.06
C ASP A 12 -5.55 4.37 8.28
N LEU A 13 -4.26 4.66 8.12
CA LEU A 13 -3.82 5.80 7.30
C LEU A 13 -4.11 5.56 5.81
N LEU A 14 -3.91 4.33 5.33
CA LEU A 14 -4.29 3.97 3.96
C LEU A 14 -5.79 4.11 3.76
N LYS A 15 -6.61 3.73 4.74
CA LYS A 15 -8.06 3.92 4.67
C LYS A 15 -8.44 5.39 4.56
N SER A 16 -7.75 6.27 5.27
CA SER A 16 -8.01 7.71 5.17
C SER A 16 -7.66 8.25 3.79
N LEU A 17 -6.58 7.76 3.18
CA LEU A 17 -6.20 8.12 1.82
C LEU A 17 -7.17 7.58 0.77
N SER A 18 -7.78 6.44 1.01
CA SER A 18 -8.71 5.80 0.07
C SER A 18 -9.96 6.62 -0.18
N SER A 19 -10.28 7.58 0.68
CA SER A 19 -11.42 8.48 0.50
C SER A 19 -11.17 9.57 -0.55
N LEU A 20 -9.93 9.77 -0.99
CA LEU A 20 -9.59 10.78 -2.00
C LEU A 20 -9.99 10.27 -3.38
N SER A 21 -10.87 11.01 -4.07
CA SER A 21 -11.42 10.60 -5.37
C SER A 21 -10.38 10.55 -6.49
N SER A 22 -9.32 11.35 -6.38
CA SER A 22 -8.24 11.41 -7.38
C SER A 22 -7.15 10.37 -7.17
N LEU A 23 -7.26 9.56 -6.13
CA LEU A 23 -6.26 8.56 -5.76
C LEU A 23 -6.85 7.15 -5.82
N GLN A 24 -6.11 6.23 -6.45
CA GLN A 24 -6.42 4.80 -6.39
C GLN A 24 -5.31 4.10 -5.63
N ILE A 25 -5.69 3.30 -4.65
CA ILE A 25 -4.73 2.51 -3.89
C ILE A 25 -4.80 1.07 -4.36
N ILE A 26 -3.65 0.54 -4.79
CA ILE A 26 -3.50 -0.84 -5.23
C ILE A 26 -2.64 -1.55 -4.20
N GLY A 27 -3.15 -2.61 -3.63
CA GLY A 27 -2.42 -3.43 -2.68
C GLY A 27 -1.74 -4.60 -3.37
N ILE A 28 -0.46 -4.83 -3.04
CA ILE A 28 0.27 -6.01 -3.49
C ILE A 28 0.58 -6.85 -2.26
N ASN A 29 -0.05 -8.01 -2.20
CA ASN A 29 0.12 -8.93 -1.07
C ASN A 29 1.37 -9.78 -1.26
N TYR A 30 2.37 -9.52 -0.45
CA TYR A 30 3.72 -10.05 -0.57
C TYR A 30 3.89 -11.32 0.26
N LYS A 31 4.24 -12.42 -0.40
CA LYS A 31 4.58 -13.71 0.23
C LYS A 31 3.57 -14.14 1.31
N ASP A 32 2.30 -14.16 0.96
CA ASP A 32 1.24 -14.42 1.91
C ASP A 32 0.23 -15.42 1.35
N ARG A 33 -0.52 -16.05 2.23
CA ARG A 33 -1.60 -16.95 1.86
C ARG A 33 -2.89 -16.15 1.66
N LYS A 34 -3.65 -16.50 0.62
CA LYS A 34 -4.91 -15.85 0.29
C LYS A 34 -5.88 -15.83 1.49
N LYS A 35 -6.00 -16.95 2.19
CA LYS A 35 -6.86 -17.07 3.38
C LYS A 35 -6.50 -16.03 4.44
N ASN A 36 -5.20 -15.88 4.71
CA ASN A 36 -4.72 -14.95 5.73
C ASN A 36 -4.90 -13.51 5.31
N SER A 37 -4.71 -13.19 4.01
CA SER A 37 -4.90 -11.83 3.52
C SER A 37 -6.38 -11.43 3.56
N ILE A 38 -7.29 -12.32 3.23
CA ILE A 38 -8.73 -12.06 3.33
C ILE A 38 -9.13 -11.77 4.78
N LYS A 39 -8.63 -12.59 5.72
CA LYS A 39 -8.89 -12.37 7.14
C LYS A 39 -8.36 -11.01 7.60
N PHE A 40 -7.14 -10.65 7.21
CA PHE A 40 -6.54 -9.35 7.53
C PHE A 40 -7.42 -8.19 7.06
N LEU A 41 -7.86 -8.24 5.80
CA LEU A 41 -8.69 -7.16 5.23
C LEU A 41 -10.07 -7.10 5.88
N ASN A 42 -10.63 -8.24 6.28
CA ASN A 42 -11.89 -8.26 7.02
C ASN A 42 -11.76 -7.70 8.43
N ASP A 43 -10.64 -8.00 9.12
CA ASP A 43 -10.42 -7.56 10.50
C ASP A 43 -10.04 -6.07 10.59
N TYR A 44 -9.24 -5.58 9.65
CA TYR A 44 -8.67 -4.22 9.71
C TYR A 44 -9.24 -3.24 8.67
N GLY A 45 -9.98 -3.75 7.69
CA GLY A 45 -10.53 -2.97 6.60
C GLY A 45 -9.70 -3.07 5.33
N ASN A 46 -10.33 -2.82 4.18
CA ASN A 46 -9.70 -2.92 2.87
C ASN A 46 -9.66 -1.54 2.19
N PRO A 47 -8.53 -0.83 2.24
CA PRO A 47 -8.37 0.47 1.57
C PRO A 47 -8.06 0.35 0.09
N PHE A 48 -7.84 -0.88 -0.42
CA PHE A 48 -7.33 -1.10 -1.76
C PHE A 48 -8.47 -1.24 -2.77
N LYS A 49 -8.35 -0.53 -3.89
CA LYS A 49 -9.26 -0.72 -5.02
C LYS A 49 -9.04 -2.07 -5.70
N TYR A 50 -7.78 -2.47 -5.83
CA TYR A 50 -7.37 -3.76 -6.34
C TYR A 50 -6.40 -4.42 -5.37
N ASN A 51 -6.56 -5.72 -5.19
CA ASN A 51 -5.68 -6.53 -4.35
C ASN A 51 -4.98 -7.55 -5.25
N LEU A 52 -3.70 -7.32 -5.49
CA LEU A 52 -2.85 -8.20 -6.31
C LEU A 52 -2.07 -9.15 -5.41
N VAL A 53 -1.70 -10.29 -5.95
CA VAL A 53 -0.96 -11.32 -5.21
C VAL A 53 0.44 -11.45 -5.78
N ASP A 54 1.44 -11.38 -4.92
CA ASP A 54 2.85 -11.62 -5.24
C ASP A 54 3.35 -12.78 -4.38
N LYS A 55 3.03 -13.98 -4.80
CA LYS A 55 3.19 -15.20 -3.98
C LYS A 55 4.62 -15.46 -3.54
N ASP A 56 5.59 -15.26 -4.44
CA ASP A 56 7.01 -15.50 -4.16
C ASP A 56 7.84 -14.23 -3.96
N GLY A 57 7.24 -13.05 -4.10
CA GLY A 57 7.90 -11.77 -3.93
C GLY A 57 8.64 -11.26 -5.15
N THR A 58 8.60 -11.98 -6.27
CA THR A 58 9.34 -11.62 -7.49
C THR A 58 8.87 -10.30 -8.08
N GLU A 59 7.55 -10.09 -8.15
CA GLU A 59 6.98 -8.87 -8.72
C GLU A 59 7.33 -7.64 -7.91
N SER A 60 7.34 -7.77 -6.58
CA SER A 60 7.71 -6.67 -5.68
C SER A 60 9.18 -6.28 -5.88
N ILE A 61 10.07 -7.27 -6.01
CA ILE A 61 11.49 -7.02 -6.27
C ILE A 61 11.66 -6.31 -7.61
N ASN A 62 10.93 -6.73 -8.64
CA ASN A 62 10.99 -6.11 -9.97
C ASN A 62 10.53 -4.64 -9.95
N LEU A 63 9.61 -4.29 -9.04
CA LEU A 63 9.18 -2.90 -8.83
C LEU A 63 10.17 -2.09 -8.00
N GLY A 64 11.18 -2.73 -7.40
CA GLY A 64 12.15 -2.08 -6.54
C GLY A 64 11.83 -2.16 -5.06
N ALA A 65 10.87 -2.99 -4.66
CA ALA A 65 10.53 -3.22 -3.26
C ALA A 65 11.28 -4.42 -2.72
N TYR A 66 11.92 -4.27 -1.56
CA TYR A 66 12.75 -5.31 -0.96
C TYR A 66 12.24 -5.80 0.39
N GLY A 67 11.10 -5.28 0.82
CA GLY A 67 10.47 -5.66 2.07
C GLY A 67 9.07 -5.11 2.20
N VAL A 68 8.46 -5.27 3.36
CA VAL A 68 7.11 -4.78 3.65
C VAL A 68 7.09 -4.05 4.98
N PRO A 69 6.26 -3.00 5.09
CA PRO A 69 5.53 -2.38 4.01
C PRO A 69 6.43 -1.44 3.19
N GLU A 70 6.11 -1.29 1.92
CA GLU A 70 6.66 -0.25 1.07
C GLU A 70 5.53 0.35 0.25
N THR A 71 5.60 1.66 -0.01
CA THR A 71 4.56 2.40 -0.72
C THR A 71 5.19 3.25 -1.81
N PHE A 72 4.60 3.18 -3.01
CA PHE A 72 5.01 4.02 -4.13
C PHE A 72 3.85 4.92 -4.54
N LEU A 73 4.10 6.22 -4.65
CA LEU A 73 3.17 7.13 -5.28
C LEU A 73 3.57 7.30 -6.74
N VAL A 74 2.64 6.96 -7.64
CA VAL A 74 2.89 6.92 -9.09
C VAL A 74 1.91 7.86 -9.78
N ASN A 75 2.41 8.67 -10.74
CA ASN A 75 1.56 9.58 -11.50
C ASN A 75 0.93 8.89 -12.72
N LYS A 76 0.11 9.64 -13.47
CA LYS A 76 -0.57 9.16 -14.69
C LYS A 76 0.41 8.67 -15.76
N ASN A 77 1.62 9.19 -15.79
CA ASN A 77 2.65 8.83 -16.75
C ASN A 77 3.51 7.65 -16.28
N ARG A 78 3.07 6.97 -15.21
CA ARG A 78 3.76 5.82 -14.60
C ARG A 78 5.12 6.17 -14.01
N LYS A 79 5.33 7.42 -13.63
CA LYS A 79 6.53 7.84 -12.92
C LYS A 79 6.34 7.73 -11.43
N ILE A 80 7.32 7.16 -10.74
CA ILE A 80 7.33 7.09 -9.28
C ILE A 80 7.72 8.47 -8.76
N LEU A 81 6.82 9.09 -8.01
CA LEU A 81 7.03 10.41 -7.42
C LEU A 81 7.62 10.31 -6.02
N ILE A 82 7.19 9.32 -5.25
CA ILE A 82 7.65 9.08 -3.88
C ILE A 82 7.78 7.57 -3.67
N LYS A 83 8.84 7.17 -2.97
CA LYS A 83 9.00 5.82 -2.44
C LYS A 83 9.14 5.92 -0.92
N ILE A 84 8.25 5.24 -0.20
CA ILE A 84 8.27 5.22 1.27
C ILE A 84 8.64 3.81 1.71
N ILE A 85 9.75 3.69 2.42
CA ILE A 85 10.21 2.44 3.01
C ILE A 85 9.71 2.39 4.45
N GLY A 86 9.08 1.28 4.82
CA GLY A 86 8.43 1.16 6.11
C GLY A 86 7.01 1.68 6.11
N PRO A 87 6.33 1.68 7.27
CA PRO A 87 4.95 2.13 7.35
C PRO A 87 4.82 3.63 7.06
N ILE A 88 3.73 4.02 6.39
CA ILE A 88 3.44 5.44 6.20
C ILE A 88 3.04 6.05 7.55
N ASN A 89 3.33 7.33 7.70
CA ASN A 89 2.98 8.11 8.89
C ASN A 89 2.14 9.33 8.50
N ASP A 90 1.73 10.13 9.48
CA ASP A 90 0.90 11.32 9.25
C ASP A 90 1.57 12.34 8.31
N LYS A 91 2.89 12.48 8.41
CA LYS A 91 3.66 13.36 7.53
C LYS A 91 3.61 12.89 6.08
N ASP A 92 3.73 11.59 5.86
CA ASP A 92 3.62 10.99 4.53
C ASP A 92 2.23 11.20 3.95
N VAL A 93 1.18 11.01 4.75
CA VAL A 93 -0.20 11.23 4.33
C VAL A 93 -0.40 12.68 3.90
N LYS A 94 0.11 13.62 4.68
CA LYS A 94 0.03 15.05 4.35
C LYS A 94 0.70 15.36 3.01
N GLN A 95 1.89 14.83 2.79
CA GLN A 95 2.64 15.02 1.56
C GLN A 95 1.90 14.43 0.35
N ILE A 96 1.36 13.23 0.49
CA ILE A 96 0.57 12.59 -0.57
C ILE A 96 -0.66 13.43 -0.90
N ARG A 97 -1.39 13.92 0.11
CA ARG A 97 -2.55 14.79 -0.10
C ARG A 97 -2.19 16.06 -0.85
N GLU A 98 -1.09 16.69 -0.51
CA GLU A 98 -0.63 17.92 -1.18
C GLU A 98 -0.32 17.67 -2.65
N ILE A 99 0.32 16.54 -2.98
CA ILE A 99 0.64 16.19 -4.37
C ILE A 99 -0.63 15.85 -5.15
N VAL A 100 -1.53 15.07 -4.57
CA VAL A 100 -2.75 14.59 -5.24
C VAL A 100 -3.75 15.72 -5.45
N ASN A 101 -3.86 16.64 -4.50
CA ASN A 101 -4.80 17.77 -4.55
C ASN A 101 -4.20 19.04 -5.16
N GLY A 102 -2.89 19.07 -5.32
CA GLY A 102 -2.19 20.15 -5.98
C GLY A 102 -2.21 19.97 -7.49
#